data_6efc2e73a22781fe555eef53bb40caf6
#
_entry.id   6efc2e73a22781fe555eef53bb40caf6
#
_cell.length_a   1.000
_cell.length_b   1.000
_cell.length_c   1.000
_cell.angle_alpha   90.00
_cell.angle_beta   90.00
_cell.angle_gamma   90.00
#
_symmetry.space_group_name_H-M   'P 1'
#
loop_
_entity.id
_entity.type
_entity.pdbx_description
1 polymer ?
#
loop_
_entity_poly.entity_id
_entity_poly.type
_entity_poly.pdbx_seq_one_letter_code
_entity_poly.pdbx_strand_id
1 'polypeptide(L)'
;MKNEKRIGFADLAAERRKVKTEFFDQVNTLIDWRLISNIINKYYQKGESVSGRPAYEGLLLFKICLLQTWYNLSDYEVEDQVNDRISFSRFVGLSIDDKCPDHSVISRFRTELTQKNVYEKLFKAMNKQLEKKKILVKRGVIVDASITDSPRKPKGKTEYEIVEDRQEEPKEEEREKEASQFKLIKKTQPGVDSEGRWVKKAGKLRFGYKKHTVTDVNGLILGVLTTSANVNEISNLEQVLDTCELAERTWVKADKGYKSKKNDTILQQKRLRNHIMNKAAKNRKLTEREIQFNKIVSKTRYKVERTFGSIKRWFGGGAARYVGLSKMHTQHLMEAIAYNLYRSPGIIMSQC
;
A
#
# COMPACT_ATOMS: atom_id res chain seq x y z
N MET A 1 -21.87 15.03 23.96
CA MET A 1 -23.25 14.95 23.45
C MET A 1 -23.19 14.20 22.12
N LYS A 2 -23.86 13.05 21.98
CA LYS A 2 -23.98 12.33 20.71
C LYS A 2 -24.80 13.19 19.78
N ASN A 3 -24.22 13.67 18.67
CA ASN A 3 -24.97 14.24 17.56
C ASN A 3 -25.84 13.13 16.96
N GLU A 4 -27.09 13.06 17.37
CA GLU A 4 -28.09 12.28 16.66
C GLU A 4 -28.22 12.88 15.27
N LYS A 5 -27.92 12.07 14.23
CA LYS A 5 -28.09 12.49 12.84
C LYS A 5 -29.55 12.86 12.65
N ARG A 6 -29.82 14.14 12.39
CA ARG A 6 -31.16 14.59 11.95
C ARG A 6 -31.36 14.11 10.52
N ILE A 7 -32.29 13.15 10.35
CA ILE A 7 -32.71 12.68 9.03
C ILE A 7 -33.61 13.78 8.44
N GLY A 8 -33.19 14.40 7.36
CA GLY A 8 -33.95 15.39 6.64
C GLY A 8 -35.02 14.77 5.72
N PHE A 9 -35.98 15.57 5.24
CA PHE A 9 -36.97 15.15 4.23
C PHE A 9 -36.31 14.67 2.94
N ALA A 10 -35.18 15.25 2.56
CA ALA A 10 -34.41 14.85 1.39
C ALA A 10 -33.81 13.43 1.57
N ASP A 11 -33.35 13.07 2.77
CA ASP A 11 -32.85 11.71 3.08
C ASP A 11 -33.97 10.67 2.98
N LEU A 12 -35.19 10.97 3.51
CA LEU A 12 -36.36 10.11 3.38
C LEU A 12 -36.78 9.92 1.93
N ALA A 13 -36.74 10.98 1.12
CA ALA A 13 -37.03 10.90 -0.31
C ALA A 13 -36.00 10.06 -1.06
N ALA A 14 -34.71 10.17 -0.67
CA ALA A 14 -33.64 9.39 -1.23
C ALA A 14 -33.70 7.92 -0.85
N GLU A 15 -34.21 7.57 0.36
CA GLU A 15 -34.39 6.17 0.79
C GLU A 15 -35.34 5.39 -0.12
N ARG A 16 -36.34 6.07 -0.72
CA ARG A 16 -37.27 5.47 -1.69
C ARG A 16 -36.62 5.11 -3.03
N ARG A 17 -35.43 5.67 -3.33
CA ARG A 17 -34.72 5.36 -4.57
C ARG A 17 -33.98 4.03 -4.42
N LYS A 18 -34.11 3.13 -5.41
CA LYS A 18 -33.34 1.90 -5.51
C LYS A 18 -31.87 2.22 -5.86
N VAL A 19 -31.07 2.53 -4.84
CA VAL A 19 -29.63 2.82 -5.00
C VAL A 19 -28.85 1.52 -4.78
N LYS A 20 -27.89 1.21 -5.67
CA LYS A 20 -27.02 0.05 -5.50
C LYS A 20 -26.00 0.33 -4.37
N THR A 21 -26.31 -0.11 -3.16
CA THR A 21 -25.45 0.03 -1.96
C THR A 21 -24.87 -1.30 -1.48
N GLU A 22 -25.30 -2.42 -2.07
CA GLU A 22 -25.01 -3.78 -1.58
C GLU A 22 -23.54 -4.00 -1.18
N PHE A 23 -22.60 -3.57 -2.00
CA PHE A 23 -21.18 -3.69 -1.69
C PHE A 23 -20.79 -2.87 -0.45
N PHE A 24 -21.27 -1.64 -0.33
CA PHE A 24 -20.96 -0.79 0.82
C PHE A 24 -21.61 -1.31 2.11
N ASP A 25 -22.81 -1.86 2.01
CA ASP A 25 -23.52 -2.47 3.14
C ASP A 25 -22.77 -3.73 3.62
N GLN A 26 -22.30 -4.56 2.70
CA GLN A 26 -21.44 -5.70 3.01
C GLN A 26 -20.15 -5.26 3.72
N VAL A 27 -19.46 -4.21 3.23
CA VAL A 27 -18.25 -3.68 3.86
C VAL A 27 -18.57 -3.10 5.25
N ASN A 28 -19.69 -2.39 5.42
CA ASN A 28 -20.11 -1.85 6.70
C ASN A 28 -20.43 -2.96 7.74
N THR A 29 -20.97 -4.08 7.30
CA THR A 29 -21.19 -5.27 8.15
C THR A 29 -19.88 -5.98 8.51
N LEU A 30 -18.89 -5.92 7.63
CA LEU A 30 -17.61 -6.59 7.83
C LEU A 30 -16.72 -5.89 8.85
N ILE A 31 -16.74 -4.56 8.89
CA ILE A 31 -15.80 -3.75 9.66
C ILE A 31 -16.51 -3.02 10.80
N ASP A 32 -16.02 -3.18 12.01
CA ASP A 32 -16.36 -2.28 13.11
C ASP A 32 -15.60 -0.96 12.94
N TRP A 33 -16.28 0.01 12.36
CA TRP A 33 -15.73 1.33 12.06
C TRP A 33 -15.38 2.15 13.32
N ARG A 34 -15.95 1.83 14.50
CA ARG A 34 -15.63 2.50 15.76
C ARG A 34 -14.17 2.30 16.13
N LEU A 35 -13.64 1.08 15.94
CA LEU A 35 -12.23 0.79 16.18
C LEU A 35 -11.32 1.57 15.23
N ILE A 36 -11.74 1.72 13.99
CA ILE A 36 -10.99 2.49 12.98
C ILE A 36 -11.05 3.99 13.30
N SER A 37 -12.23 4.50 13.64
CA SER A 37 -12.43 5.90 14.08
C SER A 37 -11.54 6.25 15.29
N ASN A 38 -11.48 5.39 16.30
CA ASN A 38 -10.64 5.60 17.48
C ASN A 38 -9.15 5.70 17.14
N ILE A 39 -8.67 4.88 16.18
CA ILE A 39 -7.28 4.98 15.72
C ILE A 39 -7.06 6.30 15.02
N ILE A 40 -7.96 6.71 14.10
CA ILE A 40 -7.81 7.96 13.36
C ILE A 40 -7.85 9.16 14.32
N ASN A 41 -8.81 9.24 15.22
CA ASN A 41 -9.01 10.35 16.13
C ASN A 41 -7.83 10.57 17.09
N LYS A 42 -7.08 9.51 17.41
CA LYS A 42 -5.84 9.62 18.20
C LYS A 42 -4.76 10.44 17.49
N TYR A 43 -4.75 10.46 16.15
CA TYR A 43 -3.69 11.10 15.35
C TYR A 43 -4.19 12.30 14.54
N TYR A 44 -5.47 12.39 14.29
CA TYR A 44 -6.12 13.46 13.56
C TYR A 44 -7.05 14.23 14.51
N GLN A 45 -6.49 15.25 15.13
CA GLN A 45 -7.20 16.15 16.04
C GLN A 45 -7.24 17.53 15.38
N LYS A 46 -8.39 17.90 14.85
CA LYS A 46 -8.66 19.22 14.26
C LYS A 46 -10.01 19.74 14.76
N GLY A 47 -10.12 21.06 14.86
CA GLY A 47 -11.38 21.71 15.24
C GLY A 47 -11.46 22.09 16.71
N GLU A 48 -10.33 22.12 17.44
CA GLU A 48 -10.26 22.64 18.80
C GLU A 48 -10.23 24.18 18.87
N SER A 49 -10.19 24.87 17.72
CA SER A 49 -10.24 26.33 17.69
C SER A 49 -11.68 26.82 17.93
N VAL A 50 -11.82 27.76 18.85
CA VAL A 50 -13.11 28.37 19.25
C VAL A 50 -13.78 29.14 18.08
N SER A 51 -13.02 29.54 17.07
CA SER A 51 -13.49 30.24 15.89
C SER A 51 -13.09 29.49 14.61
N GLY A 52 -14.04 29.27 13.70
CA GLY A 52 -13.81 28.63 12.41
C GLY A 52 -14.81 27.53 12.08
N ARG A 53 -14.75 27.03 10.83
CA ARG A 53 -15.61 25.93 10.39
C ARG A 53 -15.20 24.63 11.14
N PRO A 54 -16.17 23.86 11.70
CA PRO A 54 -15.88 22.57 12.31
C PRO A 54 -15.11 21.65 11.36
N ALA A 55 -14.15 20.93 11.89
CA ALA A 55 -13.41 19.95 11.10
C ALA A 55 -14.30 18.76 10.74
N TYR A 56 -14.09 18.22 9.54
CA TYR A 56 -14.74 16.96 9.17
C TYR A 56 -14.23 15.81 10.00
N GLU A 57 -15.12 14.86 10.31
CA GLU A 57 -14.77 13.63 11.02
C GLU A 57 -13.71 12.83 10.26
N GLY A 58 -12.67 12.36 10.96
CA GLY A 58 -11.57 11.62 10.35
C GLY A 58 -12.00 10.29 9.69
N LEU A 59 -13.02 9.63 10.23
CA LEU A 59 -13.57 8.41 9.62
C LEU A 59 -14.26 8.69 8.29
N LEU A 60 -14.98 9.80 8.18
CA LEU A 60 -15.60 10.24 6.94
C LEU A 60 -14.53 10.45 5.86
N LEU A 61 -13.45 11.19 6.18
CA LEU A 61 -12.34 11.44 5.26
C LEU A 61 -11.63 10.15 4.85
N PHE A 62 -11.46 9.21 5.78
CA PHE A 62 -10.88 7.91 5.47
C PHE A 62 -11.76 7.09 4.52
N LYS A 63 -13.09 7.09 4.71
CA LYS A 63 -14.03 6.43 3.79
C LYS A 63 -14.00 7.07 2.40
N ILE A 64 -13.83 8.41 2.29
CA ILE A 64 -13.60 9.07 1.01
C ILE A 64 -12.32 8.55 0.33
N CYS A 65 -11.22 8.38 1.08
CA CYS A 65 -9.99 7.80 0.54
C CYS A 65 -10.18 6.34 0.07
N LEU A 66 -11.07 5.55 0.70
CA LEU A 66 -11.45 4.23 0.20
C LEU A 66 -12.20 4.29 -1.12
N LEU A 67 -13.19 5.19 -1.25
CA LEU A 67 -13.89 5.43 -2.51
C LEU A 67 -12.92 5.84 -3.62
N GLN A 68 -12.01 6.77 -3.30
CA GLN A 68 -10.96 7.19 -4.22
C GLN A 68 -10.13 6.01 -4.73
N THR A 69 -9.78 5.09 -3.85
CA THR A 69 -8.97 3.91 -4.20
C THR A 69 -9.78 2.90 -5.02
N TRP A 70 -11.01 2.55 -4.61
CA TRP A 70 -11.86 1.56 -5.30
C TRP A 70 -12.23 1.98 -6.72
N TYR A 71 -12.49 3.29 -6.91
CA TYR A 71 -12.96 3.83 -8.19
C TYR A 71 -11.85 4.52 -8.99
N ASN A 72 -10.61 4.48 -8.48
CA ASN A 72 -9.44 5.09 -9.14
C ASN A 72 -9.64 6.60 -9.44
N LEU A 73 -10.23 7.35 -8.50
CA LEU A 73 -10.56 8.76 -8.66
C LEU A 73 -9.41 9.66 -8.19
N SER A 74 -9.26 10.83 -8.79
CA SER A 74 -8.44 11.93 -8.27
C SER A 74 -9.08 12.58 -7.04
N ASP A 75 -8.40 13.53 -6.41
CA ASP A 75 -8.94 14.27 -5.26
C ASP A 75 -10.16 15.12 -5.67
N TYR A 76 -10.14 15.73 -6.87
CA TYR A 76 -11.27 16.48 -7.43
C TYR A 76 -12.43 15.56 -7.81
N GLU A 77 -12.15 14.48 -8.53
CA GLU A 77 -13.20 13.56 -8.98
C GLU A 77 -13.93 12.90 -7.80
N VAL A 78 -13.23 12.57 -6.70
CA VAL A 78 -13.91 11.98 -5.54
C VAL A 78 -14.80 12.97 -4.82
N GLU A 79 -14.42 14.26 -4.76
CA GLU A 79 -15.27 15.34 -4.27
C GLU A 79 -16.56 15.43 -5.09
N ASP A 80 -16.46 15.52 -6.43
CA ASP A 80 -17.60 15.57 -7.34
C ASP A 80 -18.50 14.32 -7.20
N GLN A 81 -17.89 13.14 -7.18
CA GLN A 81 -18.65 11.88 -7.10
C GLN A 81 -19.35 11.68 -5.74
N VAL A 82 -18.81 12.21 -4.65
CA VAL A 82 -19.47 12.15 -3.32
C VAL A 82 -20.66 13.12 -3.29
N ASN A 83 -20.58 14.26 -3.99
CA ASN A 83 -21.71 15.16 -4.12
C ASN A 83 -22.83 14.60 -5.02
N ASP A 84 -22.47 13.96 -6.13
CA ASP A 84 -23.43 13.50 -7.13
C ASP A 84 -24.09 12.16 -6.80
N ARG A 85 -23.34 11.24 -6.15
CA ARG A 85 -23.80 9.86 -5.92
C ARG A 85 -24.33 9.66 -4.51
N ILE A 86 -25.61 9.46 -4.36
CA ILE A 86 -26.27 9.13 -3.09
C ILE A 86 -25.62 7.91 -2.40
N SER A 87 -25.18 6.89 -3.16
CA SER A 87 -24.50 5.72 -2.59
C SER A 87 -23.17 6.09 -1.94
N PHE A 88 -22.43 7.04 -2.49
CA PHE A 88 -21.15 7.49 -1.95
C PHE A 88 -21.39 8.35 -0.69
N SER A 89 -22.29 9.33 -0.76
CA SER A 89 -22.66 10.17 0.40
C SER A 89 -23.09 9.31 1.59
N ARG A 90 -23.98 8.33 1.37
CA ARG A 90 -24.42 7.40 2.40
C ARG A 90 -23.27 6.54 2.98
N PHE A 91 -22.38 6.02 2.12
CA PHE A 91 -21.26 5.22 2.58
C PHE A 91 -20.32 6.01 3.49
N VAL A 92 -20.00 7.25 3.11
CA VAL A 92 -19.12 8.12 3.93
C VAL A 92 -19.83 8.67 5.15
N GLY A 93 -21.15 8.67 5.15
CA GLY A 93 -21.97 9.11 6.27
C GLY A 93 -22.43 10.56 6.18
N LEU A 94 -22.48 11.13 4.97
CA LEU A 94 -23.09 12.44 4.71
C LEU A 94 -24.58 12.30 4.42
N SER A 95 -25.36 13.25 4.94
CA SER A 95 -26.73 13.52 4.51
C SER A 95 -26.72 14.32 3.20
N ILE A 96 -27.87 14.39 2.52
CA ILE A 96 -27.96 15.11 1.23
C ILE A 96 -27.69 16.61 1.40
N ASP A 97 -28.06 17.17 2.56
CA ASP A 97 -27.87 18.58 2.88
C ASP A 97 -26.45 18.91 3.41
N ASP A 98 -25.64 17.88 3.68
CA ASP A 98 -24.29 18.08 4.18
C ASP A 98 -23.34 18.48 3.06
N LYS A 99 -22.43 19.42 3.36
CA LYS A 99 -21.37 19.77 2.41
C LYS A 99 -20.26 18.71 2.39
N CYS A 100 -19.89 18.26 1.20
CA CYS A 100 -18.73 17.40 1.00
C CYS A 100 -17.42 18.12 1.38
N PRO A 101 -16.44 17.44 1.97
CA PRO A 101 -15.07 17.94 2.08
C PRO A 101 -14.47 18.20 0.69
N ASP A 102 -13.82 19.35 0.53
CA ASP A 102 -13.11 19.67 -0.70
C ASP A 102 -11.82 18.82 -0.86
N HIS A 103 -11.33 18.75 -2.10
CA HIS A 103 -10.14 18.02 -2.49
C HIS A 103 -8.89 18.38 -1.64
N SER A 104 -8.77 19.64 -1.20
CA SER A 104 -7.63 20.10 -0.41
C SER A 104 -7.68 19.55 1.02
N VAL A 105 -8.88 19.43 1.60
CA VAL A 105 -9.09 18.78 2.91
C VAL A 105 -8.70 17.30 2.84
N ILE A 106 -9.14 16.60 1.79
CA ILE A 106 -8.83 15.18 1.57
C ILE A 106 -7.31 14.99 1.44
N SER A 107 -6.66 15.84 0.64
CA SER A 107 -5.21 15.80 0.44
C SER A 107 -4.41 16.06 1.72
N ARG A 108 -4.82 17.07 2.53
CA ARG A 108 -4.19 17.40 3.81
C ARG A 108 -4.36 16.27 4.82
N PHE A 109 -5.56 15.72 4.94
CA PHE A 109 -5.84 14.56 5.80
C PHE A 109 -4.93 13.38 5.47
N ARG A 110 -4.86 12.99 4.20
CA ARG A 110 -4.00 11.90 3.74
C ARG A 110 -2.52 12.15 4.06
N THR A 111 -2.04 13.37 3.82
CA THR A 111 -0.66 13.75 4.09
C THR A 111 -0.33 13.67 5.58
N GLU A 112 -1.22 14.16 6.45
CA GLU A 112 -1.04 14.12 7.89
C GLU A 112 -0.98 12.69 8.44
N LEU A 113 -1.91 11.82 8.01
CA LEU A 113 -1.89 10.42 8.43
C LEU A 113 -0.66 9.66 7.88
N THR A 114 -0.16 10.05 6.69
CA THR A 114 1.06 9.48 6.12
C THR A 114 2.27 9.84 6.97
N GLN A 115 2.44 11.11 7.35
CA GLN A 115 3.55 11.58 8.19
C GLN A 115 3.58 10.91 9.57
N LYS A 116 2.41 10.57 10.10
CA LYS A 116 2.25 9.90 11.41
C LYS A 116 2.23 8.36 11.32
N ASN A 117 2.46 7.77 10.14
CA ASN A 117 2.43 6.32 9.87
C ASN A 117 1.14 5.63 10.34
N VAL A 118 -0.01 6.31 10.22
CA VAL A 118 -1.29 5.81 10.71
C VAL A 118 -1.85 4.71 9.81
N TYR A 119 -1.58 4.76 8.51
CA TYR A 119 -2.11 3.79 7.56
C TYR A 119 -1.68 2.35 7.83
N GLU A 120 -0.46 2.13 8.35
CA GLU A 120 -0.05 0.80 8.80
C GLU A 120 -0.90 0.28 9.96
N LYS A 121 -1.23 1.17 10.92
CA LYS A 121 -2.06 0.82 12.08
C LYS A 121 -3.49 0.49 11.64
N LEU A 122 -4.04 1.27 10.70
CA LEU A 122 -5.35 1.03 10.10
C LEU A 122 -5.38 -0.31 9.35
N PHE A 123 -4.36 -0.58 8.53
CA PHE A 123 -4.23 -1.84 7.80
C PHE A 123 -4.18 -3.04 8.75
N LYS A 124 -3.34 -2.99 9.78
CA LYS A 124 -3.24 -4.05 10.79
C LYS A 124 -4.56 -4.24 11.55
N ALA A 125 -5.23 -3.14 11.94
CA ALA A 125 -6.49 -3.20 12.66
C ALA A 125 -7.63 -3.81 11.81
N MET A 126 -7.69 -3.48 10.54
CA MET A 126 -8.67 -4.06 9.61
C MET A 126 -8.38 -5.54 9.35
N ASN A 127 -7.13 -5.89 9.09
CA ASN A 127 -6.74 -7.29 8.91
C ASN A 127 -7.06 -8.14 10.15
N LYS A 128 -6.85 -7.61 11.36
CA LYS A 128 -7.23 -8.30 12.61
C LYS A 128 -8.73 -8.55 12.71
N GLN A 129 -9.57 -7.65 12.21
CA GLN A 129 -11.02 -7.87 12.15
C GLN A 129 -11.39 -8.97 11.15
N LEU A 130 -10.76 -8.96 9.95
CA LEU A 130 -10.96 -10.00 8.93
C LEU A 130 -10.46 -11.38 9.41
N GLU A 131 -9.36 -11.42 10.17
CA GLU A 131 -8.83 -12.63 10.79
C GLU A 131 -9.80 -13.23 11.84
N LYS A 132 -10.36 -12.38 12.71
CA LYS A 132 -11.39 -12.80 13.69
C LYS A 132 -12.61 -13.42 13.02
N LYS A 133 -12.97 -12.93 11.84
CA LYS A 133 -14.08 -13.46 11.03
C LYS A 133 -13.66 -14.67 10.14
N LYS A 134 -12.44 -15.19 10.30
CA LYS A 134 -11.89 -16.32 9.52
C LYS A 134 -11.83 -16.09 8.00
N ILE A 135 -11.93 -14.85 7.56
CA ILE A 135 -11.82 -14.46 6.14
C ILE A 135 -10.35 -14.47 5.72
N LEU A 136 -9.48 -13.93 6.56
CA LEU A 136 -8.05 -13.89 6.39
C LEU A 136 -7.40 -15.04 7.17
N VAL A 137 -6.56 -15.84 6.49
CA VAL A 137 -6.04 -17.11 7.02
C VAL A 137 -4.51 -17.14 6.94
N LYS A 138 -3.82 -17.31 8.08
CA LYS A 138 -2.37 -17.30 8.17
C LYS A 138 -1.68 -18.68 8.14
N ARG A 139 -2.33 -19.73 7.59
CA ARG A 139 -1.77 -21.10 7.54
C ARG A 139 -0.60 -21.25 6.56
N GLY A 140 -0.53 -20.39 5.57
CA GLY A 140 0.54 -20.31 4.58
C GLY A 140 0.49 -18.97 3.87
N VAL A 141 1.66 -18.46 3.49
CA VAL A 141 1.77 -17.15 2.85
C VAL A 141 2.53 -17.24 1.53
N ILE A 142 2.22 -16.30 0.64
CA ILE A 142 2.89 -16.16 -0.65
C ILE A 142 3.53 -14.77 -0.68
N VAL A 143 4.84 -14.73 -0.95
CA VAL A 143 5.61 -13.49 -1.07
C VAL A 143 5.91 -13.24 -2.54
N ASP A 144 5.61 -12.05 -3.00
CA ASP A 144 5.95 -11.61 -4.36
C ASP A 144 6.05 -10.08 -4.43
N ALA A 145 6.57 -9.54 -5.55
CA ALA A 145 6.75 -8.12 -5.74
C ALA A 145 6.23 -7.63 -7.09
N SER A 146 5.58 -6.48 -7.07
CA SER A 146 5.08 -5.81 -8.27
C SER A 146 5.65 -4.40 -8.39
N ILE A 147 5.89 -3.94 -9.63
CA ILE A 147 6.37 -2.60 -9.91
C ILE A 147 5.17 -1.67 -10.11
N THR A 148 5.26 -0.48 -9.49
CA THR A 148 4.37 0.67 -9.70
C THR A 148 5.17 1.74 -10.42
N ASP A 149 4.75 2.11 -11.63
CA ASP A 149 5.47 3.06 -12.47
C ASP A 149 5.21 4.50 -12.03
N SER A 150 6.25 5.30 -11.87
CA SER A 150 6.11 6.74 -11.65
C SER A 150 6.06 7.48 -13.00
N PRO A 151 5.04 8.29 -13.25
CA PRO A 151 4.98 9.13 -14.45
C PRO A 151 6.03 10.24 -14.44
N ARG A 152 6.55 10.59 -13.25
CA ARG A 152 7.55 11.63 -13.05
C ARG A 152 8.97 11.09 -13.18
N LYS A 153 9.25 10.47 -14.32
CA LYS A 153 10.56 9.92 -14.66
C LYS A 153 11.49 10.99 -15.24
N PRO A 154 12.81 10.86 -15.05
CA PRO A 154 13.80 11.73 -15.68
C PRO A 154 13.64 11.73 -17.20
N LYS A 155 13.73 12.92 -17.81
CA LYS A 155 13.71 13.13 -19.26
C LYS A 155 15.07 13.67 -19.70
N GLY A 156 15.51 13.28 -20.90
CA GLY A 156 16.78 13.75 -21.45
C GLY A 156 18.04 13.13 -20.82
N LYS A 157 19.18 13.78 -21.02
CA LYS A 157 20.48 13.36 -20.47
C LYS A 157 20.59 13.78 -19.00
N THR A 158 21.32 12.98 -18.23
CA THR A 158 21.65 13.33 -16.85
C THR A 158 22.67 14.46 -16.84
N GLU A 159 22.33 15.57 -16.19
CA GLU A 159 23.24 16.67 -15.94
C GLU A 159 23.90 16.50 -14.57
N TYR A 160 25.17 16.82 -14.47
CA TYR A 160 25.94 16.79 -13.24
C TYR A 160 26.43 18.20 -12.93
N GLU A 161 26.41 18.56 -11.67
CA GLU A 161 27.00 19.80 -11.16
C GLU A 161 28.22 19.44 -10.32
N ILE A 162 29.31 20.18 -10.56
CA ILE A 162 30.55 20.03 -9.80
C ILE A 162 30.41 20.90 -8.56
N VAL A 163 30.42 20.32 -7.38
CA VAL A 163 30.37 21.03 -6.10
C VAL A 163 31.70 20.80 -5.40
N GLU A 164 32.33 21.87 -4.96
CA GLU A 164 33.50 21.78 -4.07
C GLU A 164 33.06 21.24 -2.70
N ASP A 165 33.68 20.16 -2.26
CA ASP A 165 33.45 19.58 -0.94
C ASP A 165 34.16 20.43 0.10
N ARG A 166 33.52 21.50 0.60
CA ARG A 166 34.02 22.26 1.74
C ARG A 166 33.87 21.42 2.97
N GLN A 167 34.86 20.62 3.31
CA GLN A 167 34.96 20.05 4.64
C GLN A 167 35.24 21.18 5.65
N GLU A 168 34.56 21.11 6.78
CA GLU A 168 34.82 21.98 7.96
C GLU A 168 36.31 21.98 8.26
N GLU A 169 36.86 23.16 8.59
CA GLU A 169 38.27 23.51 8.72
C GLU A 169 39.15 22.39 9.28
N PRO A 170 40.18 21.92 8.55
CA PRO A 170 41.14 20.96 9.07
C PRO A 170 42.08 21.66 10.08
N LYS A 171 42.32 21.00 11.20
CA LYS A 171 43.32 21.41 12.19
C LYS A 171 44.67 21.59 11.52
N GLU A 172 45.43 22.59 11.98
CA GLU A 172 46.63 23.19 11.39
C GLU A 172 47.80 22.30 10.96
N GLU A 173 47.72 20.97 11.11
CA GLU A 173 48.86 20.06 10.85
C GLU A 173 48.82 19.26 9.54
N GLU A 174 47.82 19.44 8.65
CA GLU A 174 47.71 18.67 7.39
C GLU A 174 47.70 19.54 6.12
N ARG A 175 48.46 20.64 6.06
CA ARG A 175 48.44 21.59 4.94
C ARG A 175 49.20 21.17 3.65
N GLU A 176 49.70 19.94 3.52
CA GLU A 176 50.56 19.60 2.35
C GLU A 176 49.92 18.65 1.31
N LYS A 177 48.60 18.35 1.36
CA LYS A 177 47.92 17.63 0.26
C LYS A 177 46.54 18.20 -0.04
N GLU A 178 46.49 19.44 -0.52
CA GLU A 178 45.27 19.98 -1.13
C GLU A 178 45.06 19.36 -2.52
N ALA A 179 44.46 18.19 -2.56
CA ALA A 179 43.70 17.76 -3.72
C ALA A 179 42.25 18.20 -3.46
N SER A 180 41.84 19.32 -4.09
CA SER A 180 40.46 19.77 -4.11
C SER A 180 39.56 18.64 -4.58
N GLN A 181 38.84 18.02 -3.64
CA GLN A 181 37.92 16.94 -3.96
C GLN A 181 36.65 17.54 -4.52
N PHE A 182 36.51 17.51 -5.82
CA PHE A 182 35.27 17.87 -6.51
C PHE A 182 34.31 16.70 -6.43
N LYS A 183 33.10 16.93 -5.94
CA LYS A 183 32.06 15.96 -5.90
C LYS A 183 31.07 16.23 -7.02
N LEU A 184 30.87 15.24 -7.90
CA LEU A 184 29.89 15.31 -8.97
C LEU A 184 28.50 15.02 -8.35
N ILE A 185 27.67 16.06 -8.21
CA ILE A 185 26.31 15.91 -7.77
C ILE A 185 25.37 15.89 -8.98
N LYS A 186 24.51 14.88 -9.04
CA LYS A 186 23.50 14.79 -10.08
C LYS A 186 22.47 15.90 -9.90
N LYS A 187 22.33 16.78 -10.88
CA LYS A 187 21.32 17.83 -10.88
C LYS A 187 19.92 17.23 -10.89
N THR A 188 19.12 17.59 -9.90
CA THR A 188 17.74 17.12 -9.82
C THR A 188 16.88 17.92 -10.78
N GLN A 189 16.27 17.25 -11.76
CA GLN A 189 15.36 17.92 -12.68
C GLN A 189 14.05 18.28 -11.96
N PRO A 190 13.51 19.50 -12.14
CA PRO A 190 12.21 19.88 -11.56
C PRO A 190 11.09 18.92 -11.98
N GLY A 191 10.25 18.53 -11.02
CA GLY A 191 9.12 17.65 -11.27
C GLY A 191 9.45 16.16 -11.41
N VAL A 192 10.71 15.76 -11.28
CA VAL A 192 11.14 14.36 -11.25
C VAL A 192 11.00 13.79 -9.85
N ASP A 193 10.59 12.53 -9.78
CA ASP A 193 10.52 11.77 -8.53
C ASP A 193 11.93 11.36 -8.08
N SER A 194 12.46 12.03 -7.06
CA SER A 194 13.84 11.84 -6.58
C SER A 194 14.08 10.49 -5.92
N GLU A 195 13.04 9.80 -5.44
CA GLU A 195 13.14 8.50 -4.77
C GLU A 195 12.75 7.32 -5.68
N GLY A 196 12.14 7.61 -6.83
CA GLY A 196 11.93 6.63 -7.90
C GLY A 196 13.25 6.17 -8.50
N ARG A 197 13.34 4.91 -8.95
CA ARG A 197 14.54 4.35 -9.60
C ARG A 197 14.18 3.53 -10.82
N TRP A 198 15.15 3.42 -11.72
CA TRP A 198 15.05 2.59 -12.91
C TRP A 198 15.28 1.11 -12.56
N VAL A 199 14.49 0.25 -13.17
CA VAL A 199 14.69 -1.21 -13.15
C VAL A 199 14.38 -1.80 -14.52
N LYS A 200 15.16 -2.78 -14.95
CA LYS A 200 14.86 -3.57 -16.16
C LYS A 200 14.12 -4.84 -15.74
N LYS A 201 12.87 -5.00 -16.19
CA LYS A 201 12.07 -6.23 -15.94
C LYS A 201 11.43 -6.68 -17.24
N ALA A 202 11.60 -7.95 -17.58
CA ALA A 202 11.10 -8.56 -18.83
C ALA A 202 11.49 -7.75 -20.09
N GLY A 203 12.75 -7.31 -20.18
CA GLY A 203 13.27 -6.53 -21.32
C GLY A 203 12.89 -5.05 -21.34
N LYS A 204 11.94 -4.61 -20.52
CA LYS A 204 11.47 -3.21 -20.47
C LYS A 204 12.09 -2.45 -19.33
N LEU A 205 12.51 -1.20 -19.58
CA LEU A 205 12.93 -0.25 -18.54
C LEU A 205 11.67 0.38 -17.90
N ARG A 206 11.62 0.35 -16.58
CA ARG A 206 10.55 0.92 -15.77
C ARG A 206 11.14 1.82 -14.71
N PHE A 207 10.49 2.94 -14.41
CA PHE A 207 10.91 3.90 -13.39
C PHE A 207 9.83 4.03 -12.33
N GLY A 208 10.18 3.92 -11.06
CA GLY A 208 9.24 4.09 -9.97
C GLY A 208 9.60 3.28 -8.73
N TYR A 209 8.62 2.53 -8.22
CA TYR A 209 8.66 1.85 -6.95
C TYR A 209 8.33 0.36 -7.08
N LYS A 210 8.74 -0.39 -6.08
CA LYS A 210 8.41 -1.81 -5.96
C LYS A 210 7.57 -2.03 -4.71
N LYS A 211 6.42 -2.68 -4.89
CA LYS A 211 5.53 -3.11 -3.82
C LYS A 211 5.79 -4.59 -3.55
N HIS A 212 6.44 -4.89 -2.42
CA HIS A 212 6.59 -6.25 -1.91
C HIS A 212 5.37 -6.58 -1.06
N THR A 213 4.79 -7.75 -1.26
CA THR A 213 3.51 -8.10 -0.66
C THR A 213 3.56 -9.51 -0.11
N VAL A 214 3.03 -9.68 1.09
CA VAL A 214 2.71 -10.99 1.68
C VAL A 214 1.22 -11.19 1.56
N THR A 215 0.79 -12.27 0.91
CA THR A 215 -0.62 -12.65 0.83
C THR A 215 -0.88 -13.97 1.52
N ASP A 216 -2.12 -14.18 1.96
CA ASP A 216 -2.59 -15.47 2.42
C ASP A 216 -2.87 -16.42 1.24
N VAL A 217 -3.35 -17.62 1.57
CA VAL A 217 -3.71 -18.64 0.56
C VAL A 217 -4.92 -18.27 -0.29
N ASN A 218 -5.70 -17.25 0.07
CA ASN A 218 -6.84 -16.73 -0.68
C ASN A 218 -6.46 -15.52 -1.55
N GLY A 219 -5.24 -15.02 -1.40
CA GLY A 219 -4.72 -13.82 -2.07
C GLY A 219 -5.03 -12.52 -1.33
N LEU A 220 -5.54 -12.57 -0.07
CA LEU A 220 -5.69 -11.39 0.77
C LEU A 220 -4.31 -10.92 1.27
N ILE A 221 -4.13 -9.62 1.36
CA ILE A 221 -2.84 -9.02 1.69
C ILE A 221 -2.67 -8.93 3.21
N LEU A 222 -1.58 -9.53 3.70
CA LEU A 222 -1.19 -9.56 5.10
C LEU A 222 -0.18 -8.48 5.45
N GLY A 223 0.75 -8.21 4.54
CA GLY A 223 1.83 -7.27 4.72
C GLY A 223 2.26 -6.60 3.42
N VAL A 224 2.74 -5.38 3.52
CA VAL A 224 3.22 -4.56 2.41
C VAL A 224 4.50 -3.85 2.80
N LEU A 225 5.52 -3.93 1.94
CA LEU A 225 6.73 -3.11 2.02
C LEU A 225 6.92 -2.38 0.69
N THR A 226 7.25 -1.11 0.74
CA THR A 226 7.53 -0.31 -0.45
C THR A 226 9.01 0.04 -0.51
N THR A 227 9.63 -0.15 -1.66
CA THR A 227 11.02 0.22 -1.94
C THR A 227 11.11 0.95 -3.28
N SER A 228 12.23 1.59 -3.55
CA SER A 228 12.54 2.02 -4.92
C SER A 228 12.64 0.81 -5.84
N ALA A 229 12.30 0.97 -7.13
CA ALA A 229 12.15 -0.16 -8.06
C ALA A 229 13.43 -0.98 -8.30
N ASN A 230 14.62 -0.36 -8.13
CA ASN A 230 15.91 -1.03 -8.33
C ASN A 230 16.31 -1.97 -7.18
N VAL A 231 15.67 -1.86 -6.02
CA VAL A 231 15.99 -2.68 -4.85
C VAL A 231 15.68 -4.14 -5.15
N ASN A 232 16.64 -5.04 -4.84
CA ASN A 232 16.50 -6.46 -5.16
C ASN A 232 15.50 -7.15 -4.22
N GLU A 233 14.65 -7.98 -4.79
CA GLU A 233 13.61 -8.73 -4.06
C GLU A 233 14.22 -9.70 -3.04
N ILE A 234 15.38 -10.30 -3.36
CA ILE A 234 16.05 -11.32 -2.53
C ILE A 234 16.50 -10.76 -1.17
N SER A 235 16.94 -9.50 -1.12
CA SER A 235 17.45 -8.85 0.09
C SER A 235 16.38 -8.38 1.06
N ASN A 236 15.12 -8.31 0.61
CA ASN A 236 14.02 -7.72 1.40
C ASN A 236 13.07 -8.76 2.01
N LEU A 237 13.35 -10.07 1.87
CA LEU A 237 12.44 -11.10 2.36
C LEU A 237 12.17 -10.97 3.87
N GLU A 238 13.19 -10.70 4.66
CA GLU A 238 13.06 -10.52 6.11
C GLU A 238 12.14 -9.36 6.46
N GLN A 239 12.46 -8.18 5.92
CA GLN A 239 11.67 -6.97 6.16
C GLN A 239 10.21 -7.12 5.72
N VAL A 240 9.99 -7.80 4.59
CA VAL A 240 8.63 -8.07 4.08
C VAL A 240 7.86 -8.99 5.03
N LEU A 241 8.49 -10.04 5.56
CA LEU A 241 7.87 -10.93 6.53
C LEU A 241 7.58 -10.24 7.87
N ASP A 242 8.41 -9.26 8.28
CA ASP A 242 8.23 -8.48 9.50
C ASP A 242 7.04 -7.49 9.42
N THR A 243 6.51 -7.23 8.23
CA THR A 243 5.29 -6.41 8.08
C THR A 243 4.03 -7.10 8.59
N CYS A 244 4.09 -8.43 8.82
CA CYS A 244 2.95 -9.22 9.29
C CYS A 244 3.36 -10.22 10.38
N GLU A 245 2.45 -10.50 11.31
CA GLU A 245 2.64 -11.49 12.36
C GLU A 245 2.32 -12.88 11.79
N LEU A 246 3.33 -13.76 11.73
CA LEU A 246 3.19 -15.14 11.27
C LEU A 246 3.43 -16.11 12.44
N ALA A 247 2.57 -17.12 12.54
CA ALA A 247 2.76 -18.20 13.51
C ALA A 247 3.95 -19.09 13.10
N GLU A 248 4.59 -19.72 14.06
CA GLU A 248 5.60 -20.74 13.80
C GLU A 248 5.06 -21.82 12.85
N ARG A 249 5.94 -22.40 12.04
CA ARG A 249 5.63 -23.42 11.02
C ARG A 249 4.70 -22.95 9.90
N THR A 250 4.41 -21.64 9.77
CA THR A 250 3.71 -21.11 8.59
C THR A 250 4.55 -21.35 7.32
N TRP A 251 3.92 -21.80 6.26
CA TRP A 251 4.59 -22.04 4.98
C TRP A 251 4.80 -20.73 4.24
N VAL A 252 6.05 -20.43 3.85
CA VAL A 252 6.41 -19.24 3.08
C VAL A 252 6.74 -19.67 1.66
N LYS A 253 5.86 -19.35 0.72
CA LYS A 253 6.02 -19.61 -0.71
C LYS A 253 6.52 -18.35 -1.40
N ALA A 254 7.54 -18.48 -2.24
CA ALA A 254 8.06 -17.39 -3.05
C ALA A 254 8.68 -17.91 -4.35
N ASP A 255 8.94 -17.00 -5.29
CA ASP A 255 9.60 -17.33 -6.55
C ASP A 255 11.08 -17.72 -6.32
N LYS A 256 11.65 -18.39 -7.31
CA LYS A 256 13.09 -18.72 -7.39
C LYS A 256 14.01 -17.50 -7.24
N GLY A 257 13.50 -16.28 -7.52
CA GLY A 257 14.20 -15.02 -7.29
C GLY A 257 14.54 -14.75 -5.82
N TYR A 258 13.79 -15.33 -4.87
CA TYR A 258 14.04 -15.21 -3.42
C TYR A 258 14.98 -16.28 -2.88
N LYS A 259 15.40 -17.27 -3.70
CA LYS A 259 16.24 -18.39 -3.23
C LYS A 259 17.67 -17.95 -2.96
N SER A 260 18.09 -18.01 -1.70
CA SER A 260 19.46 -17.78 -1.23
C SER A 260 19.70 -18.47 0.10
N LYS A 261 20.98 -18.78 0.41
CA LYS A 261 21.36 -19.31 1.73
C LYS A 261 20.93 -18.38 2.86
N LYS A 262 21.08 -17.05 2.69
CA LYS A 262 20.64 -16.05 3.67
C LYS A 262 19.15 -16.16 3.97
N ASN A 263 18.30 -16.25 2.94
CA ASN A 263 16.85 -16.36 3.12
C ASN A 263 16.45 -17.71 3.74
N ASP A 264 17.16 -18.80 3.41
CA ASP A 264 16.94 -20.10 4.04
C ASP A 264 17.22 -20.01 5.56
N THR A 265 18.33 -19.35 5.98
CA THR A 265 18.66 -19.10 7.38
C THR A 265 17.63 -18.21 8.07
N ILE A 266 17.18 -17.13 7.44
CA ILE A 266 16.14 -16.23 7.98
C ILE A 266 14.83 -17.00 8.27
N LEU A 267 14.39 -17.84 7.33
CA LEU A 267 13.18 -18.64 7.53
C LEU A 267 13.36 -19.67 8.66
N GLN A 268 14.53 -20.25 8.79
CA GLN A 268 14.85 -21.17 9.88
C GLN A 268 14.86 -20.46 11.25
N GLN A 269 15.49 -19.29 11.35
CA GLN A 269 15.51 -18.47 12.57
C GLN A 269 14.10 -18.04 13.01
N LYS A 270 13.25 -17.68 12.05
CA LYS A 270 11.84 -17.34 12.28
C LYS A 270 10.94 -18.58 12.48
N ARG A 271 11.51 -19.79 12.50
CA ARG A 271 10.78 -21.08 12.59
C ARG A 271 9.68 -21.24 11.55
N LEU A 272 9.87 -20.66 10.34
CA LEU A 272 8.95 -20.75 9.23
C LEU A 272 9.34 -21.89 8.28
N ARG A 273 8.36 -22.50 7.61
CA ARG A 273 8.60 -23.56 6.64
C ARG A 273 8.94 -22.97 5.28
N ASN A 274 10.16 -23.29 4.80
CA ASN A 274 10.67 -22.81 3.53
C ASN A 274 10.03 -23.52 2.34
N HIS A 275 9.22 -22.80 1.57
CA HIS A 275 8.63 -23.24 0.32
C HIS A 275 9.00 -22.29 -0.85
N ILE A 276 10.20 -21.69 -0.80
CA ILE A 276 10.76 -20.91 -1.91
C ILE A 276 11.12 -21.89 -3.04
N MET A 277 10.75 -21.53 -4.27
CA MET A 277 11.06 -22.34 -5.46
C MET A 277 12.57 -22.54 -5.62
N ASN A 278 12.98 -23.75 -5.98
CA ASN A 278 14.38 -24.07 -6.21
C ASN A 278 14.90 -23.43 -7.49
N LYS A 279 16.16 -22.98 -7.46
CA LYS A 279 16.86 -22.38 -8.59
C LYS A 279 18.01 -23.28 -9.02
N ALA A 280 18.15 -23.51 -10.35
CA ALA A 280 19.32 -24.19 -10.88
C ALA A 280 20.61 -23.42 -10.58
N ALA A 281 21.70 -24.10 -10.22
CA ALA A 281 23.03 -23.54 -10.06
C ALA A 281 23.83 -23.66 -11.38
N LYS A 282 24.94 -22.94 -11.48
CA LYS A 282 25.76 -22.85 -12.71
C LYS A 282 26.11 -24.23 -13.30
N ASN A 283 26.38 -25.24 -12.46
CA ASN A 283 26.78 -26.59 -12.88
C ASN A 283 25.83 -27.69 -12.37
N ARG A 284 24.61 -27.33 -11.93
CA ARG A 284 23.64 -28.26 -11.38
C ARG A 284 22.26 -27.99 -11.93
N LYS A 285 21.73 -28.94 -12.69
CA LYS A 285 20.32 -28.95 -13.10
C LYS A 285 19.43 -29.29 -11.89
N LEU A 286 18.16 -28.88 -11.95
CA LEU A 286 17.18 -29.28 -10.93
C LEU A 286 16.90 -30.78 -11.05
N THR A 287 16.77 -31.46 -9.89
CA THR A 287 16.30 -32.84 -9.82
C THR A 287 14.81 -32.93 -10.14
N GLU A 288 14.30 -34.11 -10.47
CA GLU A 288 12.88 -34.33 -10.73
C GLU A 288 12.01 -33.92 -9.53
N ARG A 289 12.46 -34.23 -8.30
CA ARG A 289 11.78 -33.82 -7.06
C ARG A 289 11.71 -32.31 -6.92
N GLU A 290 12.78 -31.59 -7.22
CA GLU A 290 12.82 -30.12 -7.20
C GLU A 290 11.90 -29.51 -8.28
N ILE A 291 11.83 -30.13 -9.45
CA ILE A 291 10.92 -29.72 -10.52
C ILE A 291 9.46 -29.92 -10.11
N GLN A 292 9.12 -31.07 -9.53
CA GLN A 292 7.76 -31.35 -9.04
C GLN A 292 7.39 -30.39 -7.91
N PHE A 293 8.30 -30.15 -6.94
CA PHE A 293 8.10 -29.17 -5.89
C PHE A 293 7.82 -27.77 -6.45
N ASN A 294 8.62 -27.31 -7.41
CA ASN A 294 8.41 -26.04 -8.08
C ASN A 294 7.05 -25.96 -8.77
N LYS A 295 6.57 -27.03 -9.42
CA LYS A 295 5.24 -27.10 -10.01
C LYS A 295 4.13 -26.93 -8.97
N ILE A 296 4.26 -27.56 -7.79
CA ILE A 296 3.29 -27.43 -6.69
C ILE A 296 3.26 -26.00 -6.16
N VAL A 297 4.42 -25.37 -5.92
CA VAL A 297 4.51 -23.99 -5.45
C VAL A 297 3.93 -23.03 -6.50
N SER A 298 4.28 -23.20 -7.76
CA SER A 298 3.80 -22.38 -8.88
C SER A 298 2.28 -22.39 -8.99
N LYS A 299 1.64 -23.58 -8.83
CA LYS A 299 0.17 -23.70 -8.84
C LYS A 299 -0.55 -22.82 -7.82
N THR A 300 0.12 -22.41 -6.75
CA THR A 300 -0.49 -21.55 -5.72
C THR A 300 -0.15 -20.07 -5.92
N ARG A 301 0.94 -19.76 -6.66
CA ARG A 301 1.41 -18.38 -6.87
C ARG A 301 0.48 -17.54 -7.74
N TYR A 302 -0.31 -18.15 -8.63
CA TYR A 302 -1.27 -17.40 -9.44
C TYR A 302 -2.21 -16.52 -8.59
N LYS A 303 -2.39 -16.85 -7.30
CA LYS A 303 -3.26 -16.08 -6.41
C LYS A 303 -2.70 -14.68 -6.11
N VAL A 304 -1.39 -14.56 -5.86
CA VAL A 304 -0.77 -13.24 -5.66
C VAL A 304 -0.67 -12.48 -6.99
N GLU A 305 -0.45 -13.18 -8.10
CA GLU A 305 -0.47 -12.57 -9.44
C GLU A 305 -1.85 -12.01 -9.77
N ARG A 306 -2.93 -12.76 -9.43
CA ARG A 306 -4.31 -12.27 -9.52
C ARG A 306 -4.54 -11.04 -8.63
N THR A 307 -4.00 -11.02 -7.41
CA THR A 307 -4.08 -9.87 -6.50
C THR A 307 -3.46 -8.64 -7.15
N PHE A 308 -2.25 -8.74 -7.67
CA PHE A 308 -1.61 -7.64 -8.39
C PHE A 308 -2.37 -7.23 -9.66
N GLY A 309 -2.84 -8.20 -10.43
CA GLY A 309 -3.64 -7.96 -11.63
C GLY A 309 -4.92 -7.19 -11.33
N SER A 310 -5.63 -7.59 -10.28
CA SER A 310 -6.85 -6.91 -9.82
C SER A 310 -6.58 -5.47 -9.37
N ILE A 311 -5.55 -5.26 -8.54
CA ILE A 311 -5.18 -3.92 -8.06
C ILE A 311 -4.79 -3.01 -9.23
N LYS A 312 -4.02 -3.52 -10.19
CA LYS A 312 -3.63 -2.74 -11.36
C LYS A 312 -4.80 -2.39 -12.27
N ARG A 313 -5.72 -3.35 -12.48
CA ARG A 313 -6.83 -3.19 -13.41
C ARG A 313 -7.94 -2.29 -12.84
N TRP A 314 -8.28 -2.47 -11.57
CA TRP A 314 -9.48 -1.83 -11.00
C TRP A 314 -9.16 -0.62 -10.13
N PHE A 315 -8.00 -0.59 -9.45
CA PHE A 315 -7.64 0.49 -8.53
C PHE A 315 -6.54 1.40 -9.07
N GLY A 316 -6.13 1.22 -10.34
CA GLY A 316 -5.06 2.02 -10.93
C GLY A 316 -3.67 1.81 -10.30
N GLY A 317 -3.49 0.73 -9.49
CA GLY A 317 -2.27 0.50 -8.70
C GLY A 317 -1.03 0.10 -9.53
N GLY A 318 -1.08 0.24 -10.85
CA GLY A 318 0.09 0.14 -11.75
C GLY A 318 0.87 1.44 -11.88
N ALA A 319 0.26 2.58 -11.52
CA ALA A 319 0.83 3.91 -11.63
C ALA A 319 0.93 4.59 -10.26
N ALA A 320 2.02 5.31 -10.04
CA ALA A 320 2.22 6.12 -8.85
C ALA A 320 1.39 7.41 -8.95
N ARG A 321 0.53 7.63 -7.97
CA ARG A 321 -0.26 8.86 -7.82
C ARG A 321 0.51 9.95 -7.10
N TYR A 322 1.47 9.56 -6.28
CA TYR A 322 2.24 10.45 -5.41
C TYR A 322 3.73 10.35 -5.69
N VAL A 323 4.47 11.30 -5.16
CA VAL A 323 5.93 11.38 -5.22
C VAL A 323 6.50 11.10 -3.83
N GLY A 324 7.57 10.32 -3.78
CA GLY A 324 8.27 9.99 -2.55
C GLY A 324 7.81 8.69 -1.91
N LEU A 325 8.77 8.00 -1.27
CA LEU A 325 8.61 6.64 -0.76
C LEU A 325 7.49 6.51 0.29
N SER A 326 7.40 7.48 1.20
CA SER A 326 6.40 7.49 2.27
C SER A 326 4.97 7.60 1.72
N LYS A 327 4.72 8.51 0.77
CA LYS A 327 3.40 8.67 0.13
C LYS A 327 3.06 7.47 -0.75
N MET A 328 4.06 6.89 -1.42
CA MET A 328 3.87 5.67 -2.20
C MET A 328 3.57 4.46 -1.30
N HIS A 329 4.19 4.38 -0.13
CA HIS A 329 3.85 3.34 0.84
C HIS A 329 2.40 3.48 1.32
N THR A 330 1.94 4.70 1.57
CA THR A 330 0.53 4.99 1.87
C THR A 330 -0.40 4.53 0.74
N GLN A 331 -0.06 4.83 -0.54
CA GLN A 331 -0.83 4.33 -1.68
C GLN A 331 -0.93 2.80 -1.66
N HIS A 332 0.19 2.10 -1.48
CA HIS A 332 0.22 0.64 -1.47
C HIS A 332 -0.57 0.04 -0.29
N LEU A 333 -0.57 0.68 0.88
CA LEU A 333 -1.39 0.28 2.03
C LEU A 333 -2.88 0.50 1.76
N MET A 334 -3.26 1.65 1.18
CA MET A 334 -4.65 1.92 0.81
C MET A 334 -5.15 0.93 -0.25
N GLU A 335 -4.34 0.59 -1.25
CA GLU A 335 -4.65 -0.45 -2.22
C GLU A 335 -4.83 -1.82 -1.55
N ALA A 336 -4.01 -2.14 -0.55
CA ALA A 336 -4.12 -3.40 0.20
C ALA A 336 -5.41 -3.44 1.04
N ILE A 337 -5.73 -2.37 1.75
CA ILE A 337 -6.99 -2.23 2.51
C ILE A 337 -8.19 -2.37 1.56
N ALA A 338 -8.21 -1.57 0.50
CA ALA A 338 -9.30 -1.54 -0.47
C ALA A 338 -9.50 -2.92 -1.13
N TYR A 339 -8.41 -3.61 -1.48
CA TYR A 339 -8.45 -4.94 -2.08
C TYR A 339 -8.99 -5.99 -1.09
N ASN A 340 -8.50 -6.00 0.15
CA ASN A 340 -8.97 -6.94 1.15
C ASN A 340 -10.46 -6.76 1.42
N LEU A 341 -10.94 -5.53 1.57
CA LEU A 341 -12.37 -5.23 1.75
C LEU A 341 -13.19 -5.63 0.53
N TYR A 342 -12.70 -5.37 -0.68
CA TYR A 342 -13.39 -5.73 -1.91
C TYR A 342 -13.55 -7.24 -2.10
N ARG A 343 -12.53 -8.02 -1.70
CA ARG A 343 -12.52 -9.49 -1.85
C ARG A 343 -13.29 -10.22 -0.76
N SER A 344 -13.42 -9.63 0.42
CA SER A 344 -13.98 -10.28 1.61
C SER A 344 -15.41 -10.78 1.43
N PRO A 345 -16.38 -10.03 0.85
CA PRO A 345 -17.73 -10.51 0.64
C PRO A 345 -17.79 -11.80 -0.19
N GLY A 346 -17.05 -11.85 -1.30
CA GLY A 346 -17.01 -13.02 -2.16
C GLY A 346 -16.38 -14.27 -1.50
N ILE A 347 -15.47 -14.07 -0.52
CA ILE A 347 -14.90 -15.19 0.25
C ILE A 347 -15.95 -15.76 1.21
N ILE A 348 -16.73 -14.91 1.87
CA ILE A 348 -17.81 -15.34 2.76
C ILE A 348 -18.83 -16.17 1.99
N MET A 349 -19.30 -15.66 0.84
CA MET A 349 -20.28 -16.36 -0.01
C MET A 349 -19.78 -17.72 -0.51
N SER A 350 -18.46 -17.92 -0.64
CA SER A 350 -17.87 -19.20 -1.05
C SER A 350 -17.66 -20.18 0.10
N GLN A 351 -17.86 -19.75 1.35
CA GLN A 351 -17.74 -20.57 2.56
C GLN A 351 -19.11 -21.04 3.11
N CYS A 352 -20.18 -20.38 2.66
CA CYS A 352 -21.58 -20.80 2.86
C CYS A 352 -22.02 -21.74 1.76
#